data_7a19b24b1e4a9a620038ac15e1a294f5
#
_entry.id   7a19b24b1e4a9a620038ac15e1a294f5
#
_cell.length_a   1.000
_cell.length_b   1.000
_cell.length_c   1.000
_cell.angle_alpha   90.00
_cell.angle_beta   90.00
_cell.angle_gamma   90.00
#
_symmetry.space_group_name_H-M   'P 1'
#
loop_
_entity.id
_entity.type
_entity.pdbx_description
1 polymer ?
#
loop_
_entity_poly.entity_id
_entity_poly.type
_entity_poly.pdbx_seq_one_letter_code
_entity_poly.pdbx_strand_id
1 'polypeptide(L)'
;MVGQRLEAFHGIWLVLFLLLVASSANADQFDLLRREFLANINAERAHAGVAALRLSPALSRLAQQLAGEAERRGNGDLAETSEGQILQRAEKAGYSAKSLAEIFTHSDGTIADVTAHWRERGDRMWKTLLRREFQDVGVGAAMLDEVPLYVLLLGLSWDDYAAGRSEEYRDLSRMRRQMLARVDAERSRRSLPLLAPNVVLDRVAQAYADDMLRRSYYGHESPDGKTVRERALAGGYPLRFVGENIARGQSTVGEVMDGWMASDEHRANILSKVFTDAGFGLAIGRNKGGFQVIWVQVFGRL
;
A
#
# COMPACT_ATOMS: atom_id res chain seq x y z
N MET A 1 -55.76 2.65 0.49
CA MET A 1 -55.14 1.91 1.59
C MET A 1 -53.78 1.34 1.17
N VAL A 2 -52.88 2.17 0.65
CA VAL A 2 -51.52 1.74 0.22
C VAL A 2 -50.40 2.57 0.89
N GLY A 3 -50.79 3.65 1.63
CA GLY A 3 -49.78 4.57 2.23
C GLY A 3 -49.27 4.21 3.63
N GLN A 4 -49.85 3.25 4.35
CA GLN A 4 -49.46 2.98 5.74
C GLN A 4 -48.46 1.81 5.95
N ARG A 5 -48.13 1.05 4.90
CA ARG A 5 -47.17 -0.06 5.02
C ARG A 5 -45.67 0.32 4.73
N LEU A 6 -45.42 1.47 4.11
CA LEU A 6 -44.03 1.92 3.88
C LEU A 6 -43.42 2.58 5.12
N GLU A 7 -44.21 3.33 5.91
CA GLU A 7 -43.65 4.00 7.11
C GLU A 7 -43.23 3.02 8.21
N ALA A 8 -43.88 1.86 8.33
CA ALA A 8 -43.54 0.86 9.34
C ALA A 8 -42.17 0.16 9.07
N PHE A 9 -41.76 0.05 7.81
CA PHE A 9 -40.47 -0.55 7.45
C PHE A 9 -39.28 0.40 7.73
N HIS A 10 -39.44 1.68 7.46
CA HIS A 10 -38.39 2.68 7.75
C HIS A 10 -38.15 2.83 9.26
N GLY A 11 -39.20 2.79 10.07
CA GLY A 11 -39.09 2.87 11.53
C GLY A 11 -38.37 1.70 12.17
N ILE A 12 -38.48 0.50 11.61
CA ILE A 12 -37.84 -0.71 12.17
C ILE A 12 -36.33 -0.68 11.89
N TRP A 13 -35.88 -0.20 10.73
CA TRP A 13 -34.46 -0.08 10.40
C TRP A 13 -33.76 1.06 11.17
N LEU A 14 -34.45 2.18 11.35
CA LEU A 14 -33.94 3.30 12.16
C LEU A 14 -33.84 2.89 13.64
N VAL A 15 -34.77 2.15 14.18
CA VAL A 15 -34.73 1.62 15.55
C VAL A 15 -33.63 0.57 15.72
N LEU A 16 -33.46 -0.31 14.72
CA LEU A 16 -32.33 -1.26 14.73
C LEU A 16 -30.96 -0.55 14.66
N PHE A 17 -30.84 0.52 13.87
CA PHE A 17 -29.61 1.29 13.77
C PHE A 17 -29.36 2.14 15.03
N LEU A 18 -30.37 2.76 15.62
CA LEU A 18 -30.27 3.49 16.90
C LEU A 18 -29.87 2.58 18.07
N LEU A 19 -30.35 1.31 18.08
CA LEU A 19 -29.89 0.30 19.03
C LEU A 19 -28.43 -0.12 18.78
N LEU A 20 -27.93 -0.02 17.54
CA LEU A 20 -26.55 -0.31 17.14
C LEU A 20 -25.52 0.65 17.77
N VAL A 21 -25.85 1.92 17.95
CA VAL A 21 -24.92 2.95 18.42
C VAL A 21 -24.93 3.11 19.96
N ALA A 22 -25.99 2.68 20.64
CA ALA A 22 -26.26 3.04 22.05
C ALA A 22 -25.78 2.05 23.13
N SER A 23 -25.23 0.86 22.81
CA SER A 23 -24.80 -0.07 23.87
C SER A 23 -23.68 -1.06 23.46
N SER A 24 -22.90 -1.52 24.47
CA SER A 24 -21.82 -2.50 24.36
C SER A 24 -22.26 -3.94 23.98
N ALA A 25 -23.53 -4.19 23.75
CA ALA A 25 -24.05 -5.45 23.22
C ALA A 25 -23.83 -5.63 21.69
N ASN A 26 -23.04 -4.78 21.06
CA ASN A 26 -23.12 -4.46 19.64
C ASN A 26 -22.06 -5.10 18.73
N ALA A 27 -21.12 -5.92 19.23
CA ALA A 27 -20.15 -6.58 18.36
C ALA A 27 -20.84 -7.45 17.30
N ASP A 28 -21.85 -8.21 17.71
CA ASP A 28 -22.61 -9.12 16.82
C ASP A 28 -23.42 -8.35 15.75
N GLN A 29 -23.97 -7.19 16.10
CA GLN A 29 -24.74 -6.36 15.16
C GLN A 29 -23.84 -5.67 14.12
N PHE A 30 -22.66 -5.16 14.54
CA PHE A 30 -21.68 -4.63 13.60
C PHE A 30 -21.12 -5.72 12.69
N ASP A 31 -20.98 -6.93 13.17
CA ASP A 31 -20.54 -8.06 12.35
C ASP A 31 -21.60 -8.46 11.33
N LEU A 32 -22.90 -8.39 11.67
CA LEU A 32 -23.97 -8.60 10.71
C LEU A 32 -23.95 -7.53 9.61
N LEU A 33 -23.87 -6.25 9.98
CA LEU A 33 -23.76 -5.14 9.05
C LEU A 33 -22.57 -5.30 8.09
N ARG A 34 -21.39 -5.66 8.61
CA ARG A 34 -20.18 -5.90 7.81
C ARG A 34 -20.37 -7.03 6.80
N ARG A 35 -21.02 -8.13 7.23
CA ARG A 35 -21.30 -9.26 6.34
C ARG A 35 -22.30 -8.90 5.26
N GLU A 36 -23.32 -8.12 5.58
CA GLU A 36 -24.31 -7.63 4.62
C GLU A 36 -23.67 -6.72 3.57
N PHE A 37 -22.85 -5.73 3.98
CA PHE A 37 -22.08 -4.92 3.04
C PHE A 37 -21.17 -5.78 2.17
N LEU A 38 -20.42 -6.72 2.77
CA LEU A 38 -19.54 -7.61 2.02
C LEU A 38 -20.30 -8.43 0.98
N ALA A 39 -21.46 -8.97 1.33
CA ALA A 39 -22.28 -9.76 0.42
C ALA A 39 -22.79 -8.93 -0.76
N ASN A 40 -23.34 -7.73 -0.51
CA ASN A 40 -23.81 -6.82 -1.56
C ASN A 40 -22.66 -6.37 -2.47
N ILE A 41 -21.53 -5.91 -1.91
CA ILE A 41 -20.35 -5.50 -2.67
C ILE A 41 -19.84 -6.64 -3.56
N ASN A 42 -19.76 -7.85 -3.02
CA ASN A 42 -19.24 -8.99 -3.76
C ASN A 42 -20.20 -9.47 -4.86
N ALA A 43 -21.51 -9.31 -4.67
CA ALA A 43 -22.49 -9.55 -5.73
C ALA A 43 -22.28 -8.58 -6.90
N GLU A 44 -22.10 -7.28 -6.62
CA GLU A 44 -21.83 -6.27 -7.65
C GLU A 44 -20.47 -6.49 -8.34
N ARG A 45 -19.44 -6.84 -7.58
CA ARG A 45 -18.12 -7.18 -8.15
C ARG A 45 -18.20 -8.42 -9.06
N ALA A 46 -18.96 -9.44 -8.65
CA ALA A 46 -19.17 -10.64 -9.46
C ALA A 46 -19.87 -10.32 -10.78
N HIS A 47 -20.94 -9.50 -10.75
CA HIS A 47 -21.60 -9.01 -11.96
C HIS A 47 -20.66 -8.26 -12.91
N ALA A 48 -19.69 -7.54 -12.36
CA ALA A 48 -18.67 -6.80 -13.12
C ALA A 48 -17.45 -7.67 -13.51
N GLY A 49 -17.43 -8.96 -13.20
CA GLY A 49 -16.29 -9.86 -13.47
C GLY A 49 -15.03 -9.48 -12.68
N VAL A 50 -15.21 -8.99 -11.44
CA VAL A 50 -14.13 -8.61 -10.51
C VAL A 50 -14.12 -9.60 -9.34
N ALA A 51 -12.92 -9.99 -8.87
CA ALA A 51 -12.77 -10.91 -7.75
C ALA A 51 -13.40 -10.37 -6.47
N ALA A 52 -13.94 -11.27 -5.64
CA ALA A 52 -14.55 -10.94 -4.37
C ALA A 52 -13.53 -10.34 -3.38
N LEU A 53 -14.01 -9.40 -2.55
CA LEU A 53 -13.25 -8.86 -1.41
C LEU A 53 -13.40 -9.78 -0.19
N ARG A 54 -12.38 -9.77 0.67
CA ARG A 54 -12.39 -10.41 1.99
C ARG A 54 -12.62 -9.36 3.07
N LEU A 55 -13.39 -9.68 4.09
CA LEU A 55 -13.56 -8.80 5.24
C LEU A 55 -12.26 -8.78 6.07
N SER A 56 -11.69 -7.59 6.26
CA SER A 56 -10.52 -7.39 7.11
C SER A 56 -10.91 -6.83 8.48
N PRO A 57 -10.67 -7.57 9.58
CA PRO A 57 -10.95 -7.05 10.93
C PRO A 57 -10.12 -5.79 11.25
N ALA A 58 -8.89 -5.69 10.75
CA ALA A 58 -8.03 -4.54 10.95
C ALA A 58 -8.56 -3.29 10.25
N LEU A 59 -8.94 -3.40 8.97
CA LEU A 59 -9.57 -2.30 8.24
C LEU A 59 -10.95 -1.94 8.84
N SER A 60 -11.72 -2.92 9.34
CA SER A 60 -13.01 -2.65 9.97
C SER A 60 -12.86 -1.87 11.27
N ARG A 61 -11.82 -2.15 12.07
CA ARG A 61 -11.50 -1.32 13.24
C ARG A 61 -11.16 0.12 12.84
N LEU A 62 -10.34 0.31 11.83
CA LEU A 62 -10.00 1.64 11.34
C LEU A 62 -11.21 2.36 10.77
N ALA A 63 -12.02 1.69 9.95
CA ALA A 63 -13.27 2.26 9.39
C ALA A 63 -14.22 2.70 10.51
N GLN A 64 -14.34 1.91 11.58
CA GLN A 64 -15.16 2.26 12.74
C GLN A 64 -14.63 3.47 13.49
N GLN A 65 -13.31 3.60 13.65
CA GLN A 65 -12.69 4.78 14.25
C GLN A 65 -12.96 6.04 13.41
N LEU A 66 -12.84 5.93 12.08
CA LEU A 66 -13.11 7.04 11.16
C LEU A 66 -14.58 7.47 11.20
N ALA A 67 -15.51 6.52 11.23
CA ALA A 67 -16.94 6.80 11.35
C ALA A 67 -17.25 7.56 12.66
N GLY A 68 -16.72 7.11 13.79
CA GLY A 68 -16.89 7.80 15.06
C GLY A 68 -16.19 9.17 15.15
N GLU A 69 -15.11 9.38 14.40
CA GLU A 69 -14.48 10.71 14.28
C GLU A 69 -15.36 11.67 13.47
N ALA A 70 -15.96 11.22 12.37
CA ALA A 70 -16.88 12.01 11.56
C ALA A 70 -18.13 12.42 12.35
N GLU A 71 -18.73 11.48 13.12
CA GLU A 71 -19.84 11.73 14.02
C GLU A 71 -19.51 12.82 15.05
N ARG A 72 -18.37 12.72 15.74
CA ARG A 72 -17.95 13.71 16.75
C ARG A 72 -17.67 15.10 16.18
N ARG A 73 -17.31 15.19 14.91
CA ARG A 73 -17.08 16.48 14.22
C ARG A 73 -18.37 17.09 13.67
N GLY A 74 -19.45 16.33 13.60
CA GLY A 74 -20.71 16.76 13.00
C GLY A 74 -20.62 17.05 11.50
N ASN A 75 -19.63 16.46 10.81
CA ASN A 75 -19.53 16.55 9.36
C ASN A 75 -19.09 15.20 8.78
N GLY A 76 -19.67 14.85 7.64
CA GLY A 76 -19.34 13.62 6.92
C GLY A 76 -18.02 13.69 6.15
N ASP A 77 -17.41 14.86 6.06
CA ASP A 77 -16.10 15.03 5.46
C ASP A 77 -15.05 14.72 6.55
N LEU A 78 -14.30 13.66 6.35
CA LEU A 78 -13.03 13.55 7.06
C LEU A 78 -12.17 14.74 6.65
N ALA A 79 -11.55 15.41 7.63
CA ALA A 79 -10.46 16.31 7.33
C ALA A 79 -9.54 15.59 6.34
N GLU A 80 -9.14 16.28 5.26
CA GLU A 80 -8.27 15.72 4.22
C GLU A 80 -7.12 14.95 4.85
N THR A 81 -7.33 13.64 5.01
CA THR A 81 -6.30 12.76 5.51
C THR A 81 -5.40 12.48 4.33
N SER A 82 -4.16 12.95 4.36
CA SER A 82 -3.23 12.65 3.27
C SER A 82 -3.07 11.13 3.12
N GLU A 83 -2.78 10.66 1.90
CA GLU A 83 -2.56 9.23 1.63
C GLU A 83 -1.56 8.62 2.62
N GLY A 84 -0.48 9.34 2.96
CA GLY A 84 0.50 8.87 3.93
C GLY A 84 -0.06 8.71 5.36
N GLN A 85 -0.98 9.57 5.76
CA GLN A 85 -1.59 9.50 7.09
C GLN A 85 -2.54 8.30 7.21
N ILE A 86 -3.36 8.03 6.20
CA ILE A 86 -4.26 6.88 6.24
C ILE A 86 -3.50 5.54 6.20
N LEU A 87 -2.43 5.44 5.42
CA LEU A 87 -1.56 4.28 5.41
C LEU A 87 -0.91 4.03 6.78
N GLN A 88 -0.45 5.10 7.45
CA GLN A 88 0.09 4.99 8.80
C GLN A 88 -0.96 4.55 9.84
N ARG A 89 -2.19 5.05 9.72
CA ARG A 89 -3.31 4.63 10.56
C ARG A 89 -3.67 3.16 10.35
N ALA A 90 -3.65 2.69 9.11
CA ALA A 90 -3.88 1.29 8.77
C ALA A 90 -2.80 0.38 9.38
N GLU A 91 -1.53 0.77 9.30
CA GLU A 91 -0.44 0.03 9.94
C GLU A 91 -0.62 -0.07 11.45
N LYS A 92 -1.00 1.03 12.13
CA LYS A 92 -1.31 1.03 13.58
C LYS A 92 -2.52 0.15 13.92
N ALA A 93 -3.48 0.01 13.01
CA ALA A 93 -4.62 -0.89 13.15
C ALA A 93 -4.29 -2.36 12.87
N GLY A 94 -3.05 -2.64 12.41
CA GLY A 94 -2.57 -3.97 12.07
C GLY A 94 -2.85 -4.39 10.62
N TYR A 95 -3.02 -3.43 9.71
CA TYR A 95 -3.15 -3.68 8.28
C TYR A 95 -2.00 -3.02 7.52
N SER A 96 -1.06 -3.82 7.06
CA SER A 96 0.09 -3.35 6.29
C SER A 96 -0.32 -3.10 4.83
N ALA A 97 -0.80 -1.89 4.57
CA ALA A 97 -1.37 -1.52 3.29
C ALA A 97 -0.30 -1.17 2.24
N LYS A 98 -0.41 -1.76 1.04
CA LYS A 98 0.24 -1.27 -0.19
C LYS A 98 -0.53 -0.09 -0.76
N SER A 99 -1.86 -0.20 -0.78
CA SER A 99 -2.76 0.86 -1.19
C SER A 99 -4.09 0.76 -0.46
N LEU A 100 -4.73 1.90 -0.27
CA LEU A 100 -6.06 2.04 0.33
C LEU A 100 -6.92 2.96 -0.51
N ALA A 101 -8.23 2.73 -0.46
CA ALA A 101 -9.24 3.68 -0.91
C ALA A 101 -10.35 3.78 0.13
N GLU A 102 -10.89 4.97 0.28
CA GLU A 102 -11.92 5.31 1.24
C GLU A 102 -13.21 5.66 0.51
N ILE A 103 -14.32 5.16 1.02
CA ILE A 103 -15.66 5.53 0.60
C ILE A 103 -16.43 5.96 1.83
N PHE A 104 -16.95 7.18 1.81
CA PHE A 104 -17.87 7.72 2.80
C PHE A 104 -19.22 7.94 2.16
N THR A 105 -20.28 7.48 2.80
CA THR A 105 -21.63 7.65 2.30
C THR A 105 -22.64 7.78 3.44
N HIS A 106 -23.61 8.67 3.26
CA HIS A 106 -24.76 8.80 4.13
C HIS A 106 -25.98 8.24 3.40
N SER A 107 -26.80 7.47 4.07
CA SER A 107 -28.04 6.97 3.51
C SER A 107 -28.98 6.50 4.61
N ASP A 108 -30.24 6.85 4.47
CA ASP A 108 -31.38 6.32 5.22
C ASP A 108 -31.97 5.05 4.59
N GLY A 109 -31.47 4.66 3.41
CA GLY A 109 -31.83 3.44 2.71
C GLY A 109 -31.11 2.20 3.22
N THR A 110 -31.49 1.05 2.67
CA THR A 110 -30.80 -0.22 2.92
C THR A 110 -29.40 -0.23 2.28
N ILE A 111 -28.56 -1.19 2.70
CA ILE A 111 -27.23 -1.40 2.08
C ILE A 111 -27.35 -1.71 0.58
N ALA A 112 -28.40 -2.44 0.18
CA ALA A 112 -28.69 -2.72 -1.22
C ALA A 112 -29.03 -1.44 -1.99
N ASP A 113 -29.81 -0.52 -1.39
CA ASP A 113 -30.13 0.77 -1.99
C ASP A 113 -28.89 1.64 -2.17
N VAL A 114 -27.98 1.65 -1.19
CA VAL A 114 -26.69 2.37 -1.25
C VAL A 114 -25.85 1.88 -2.45
N THR A 115 -25.69 0.56 -2.58
CA THR A 115 -24.87 -0.03 -3.65
C THR A 115 -25.54 0.12 -5.02
N ALA A 116 -26.87 0.00 -5.11
CA ALA A 116 -27.63 0.25 -6.33
C ALA A 116 -27.50 1.72 -6.79
N HIS A 117 -27.59 2.67 -5.86
CA HIS A 117 -27.42 4.09 -6.15
C HIS A 117 -26.02 4.40 -6.73
N TRP A 118 -24.95 3.84 -6.16
CA TRP A 118 -23.60 4.02 -6.71
C TRP A 118 -23.49 3.46 -8.13
N ARG A 119 -24.09 2.30 -8.38
CA ARG A 119 -24.12 1.68 -9.72
C ARG A 119 -24.83 2.55 -10.75
N GLU A 120 -26.03 3.04 -10.40
CA GLU A 120 -26.83 3.87 -11.29
C GLU A 120 -26.15 5.18 -11.68
N ARG A 121 -25.44 5.80 -10.74
CA ARG A 121 -24.68 7.03 -10.99
C ARG A 121 -23.36 6.77 -11.73
N GLY A 122 -22.80 5.57 -11.64
CA GLY A 122 -21.50 5.24 -12.24
C GLY A 122 -20.37 6.16 -11.77
N ASP A 123 -20.49 6.71 -10.56
CA ASP A 123 -19.64 7.73 -9.99
C ASP A 123 -18.27 7.19 -9.51
N ARG A 124 -17.54 8.05 -8.79
CA ARG A 124 -16.23 7.70 -8.23
C ARG A 124 -16.31 6.52 -7.26
N MET A 125 -17.38 6.45 -6.44
CA MET A 125 -17.54 5.39 -5.42
C MET A 125 -17.71 4.05 -6.10
N TRP A 126 -18.59 3.97 -7.12
CA TRP A 126 -18.78 2.79 -7.94
C TRP A 126 -17.49 2.32 -8.62
N LYS A 127 -16.75 3.26 -9.26
CA LYS A 127 -15.47 2.95 -9.90
C LYS A 127 -14.44 2.45 -8.90
N THR A 128 -14.39 3.02 -7.70
CA THR A 128 -13.49 2.59 -6.63
C THR A 128 -13.83 1.18 -6.15
N LEU A 129 -15.12 0.88 -6.00
CA LEU A 129 -15.60 -0.44 -5.59
C LEU A 129 -15.18 -1.56 -6.56
N LEU A 130 -15.10 -1.25 -7.84
CA LEU A 130 -14.76 -2.20 -8.91
C LEU A 130 -13.26 -2.27 -9.24
N ARG A 131 -12.40 -1.55 -8.53
CA ARG A 131 -10.94 -1.65 -8.75
C ARG A 131 -10.45 -3.07 -8.47
N ARG A 132 -9.76 -3.64 -9.47
CA ARG A 132 -9.34 -5.05 -9.45
C ARG A 132 -8.20 -5.34 -8.48
N GLU A 133 -7.43 -4.32 -8.13
CA GLU A 133 -6.30 -4.45 -7.22
C GLU A 133 -6.70 -4.70 -5.78
N PHE A 134 -7.87 -4.23 -5.33
CA PHE A 134 -8.28 -4.40 -3.95
C PHE A 134 -8.74 -5.82 -3.68
N GLN A 135 -8.31 -6.38 -2.54
CA GLN A 135 -8.62 -7.73 -2.09
C GLN A 135 -9.31 -7.75 -0.74
N ASP A 136 -9.19 -6.69 0.05
CA ASP A 136 -9.77 -6.60 1.38
C ASP A 136 -10.71 -5.39 1.51
N VAL A 137 -11.69 -5.52 2.41
CA VAL A 137 -12.56 -4.41 2.79
C VAL A 137 -12.74 -4.37 4.30
N GLY A 138 -12.78 -3.17 4.86
CA GLY A 138 -13.25 -2.89 6.21
C GLY A 138 -14.50 -2.02 6.16
N VAL A 139 -15.43 -2.24 7.09
CA VAL A 139 -16.67 -1.48 7.19
C VAL A 139 -16.83 -0.94 8.60
N GLY A 140 -17.15 0.36 8.70
CA GLY A 140 -17.52 1.06 9.92
C GLY A 140 -18.80 1.86 9.70
N ALA A 141 -19.51 2.18 10.78
CA ALA A 141 -20.72 2.96 10.74
C ALA A 141 -20.87 3.87 11.98
N ALA A 142 -21.52 5.01 11.79
CA ALA A 142 -21.91 5.95 12.83
C ALA A 142 -23.22 6.64 12.44
N MET A 143 -23.70 7.56 13.29
CA MET A 143 -24.85 8.42 12.96
C MET A 143 -24.34 9.84 12.73
N LEU A 144 -24.85 10.49 11.70
CA LEU A 144 -24.62 11.90 11.44
C LEU A 144 -25.95 12.57 11.14
N ASP A 145 -26.36 13.53 11.99
CA ASP A 145 -27.65 14.22 11.88
C ASP A 145 -28.84 13.26 11.70
N GLU A 146 -28.88 12.21 12.52
CA GLU A 146 -29.89 11.14 12.48
C GLU A 146 -29.88 10.25 11.21
N VAL A 147 -28.92 10.44 10.30
CA VAL A 147 -28.73 9.62 9.09
C VAL A 147 -27.53 8.68 9.27
N PRO A 148 -27.65 7.40 8.92
CA PRO A 148 -26.51 6.49 8.93
C PRO A 148 -25.36 6.96 8.04
N LEU A 149 -24.17 7.05 8.63
CA LEU A 149 -22.90 7.24 7.92
C LEU A 149 -22.17 5.89 7.83
N TYR A 150 -21.80 5.49 6.64
CA TYR A 150 -21.01 4.29 6.40
C TYR A 150 -19.63 4.67 5.89
N VAL A 151 -18.61 4.02 6.43
CA VAL A 151 -17.21 4.15 6.01
C VAL A 151 -16.72 2.81 5.52
N LEU A 152 -16.30 2.75 4.26
CA LEU A 152 -15.67 1.58 3.68
C LEU A 152 -14.20 1.89 3.37
N LEU A 153 -13.32 0.99 3.78
CA LEU A 153 -11.90 1.00 3.42
C LEU A 153 -11.59 -0.20 2.54
N LEU A 154 -11.28 0.03 1.28
CA LEU A 154 -10.81 -1.02 0.38
C LEU A 154 -9.29 -1.05 0.41
N GLY A 155 -8.71 -2.24 0.53
CA GLY A 155 -7.27 -2.39 0.70
C GLY A 155 -6.65 -3.47 -0.19
N LEU A 156 -5.39 -3.20 -0.55
CA LEU A 156 -4.44 -4.20 -1.02
C LEU A 156 -3.32 -4.27 0.01
N SER A 157 -3.15 -5.42 0.65
CA SER A 157 -2.05 -5.62 1.58
C SER A 157 -0.71 -5.80 0.85
N TRP A 158 0.41 -5.50 1.53
CA TRP A 158 1.73 -5.80 0.99
C TRP A 158 1.95 -7.31 0.82
N ASP A 159 1.35 -8.15 1.68
CA ASP A 159 1.46 -9.60 1.57
C ASP A 159 0.79 -10.13 0.30
N ASP A 160 -0.43 -9.68 0.01
CA ASP A 160 -1.15 -10.07 -1.21
C ASP A 160 -0.46 -9.52 -2.46
N TYR A 161 0.02 -8.27 -2.41
CA TYR A 161 0.77 -7.67 -3.50
C TYR A 161 2.05 -8.47 -3.80
N ALA A 162 2.82 -8.81 -2.77
CA ALA A 162 4.04 -9.60 -2.91
C ALA A 162 3.74 -11.04 -3.37
N ALA A 163 2.67 -11.65 -2.87
CA ALA A 163 2.24 -12.98 -3.31
C ALA A 163 1.92 -13.01 -4.81
N GLY A 164 1.20 -11.99 -5.31
CA GLY A 164 0.88 -11.85 -6.73
C GLY A 164 2.11 -11.59 -7.62
N ARG A 165 3.23 -11.17 -7.05
CA ARG A 165 4.50 -10.89 -7.75
C ARG A 165 5.66 -11.80 -7.33
N SER A 166 5.37 -12.90 -6.67
CA SER A 166 6.39 -13.78 -6.09
C SER A 166 7.42 -14.27 -7.11
N GLU A 167 7.04 -14.54 -8.36
CA GLU A 167 7.96 -14.93 -9.42
C GLU A 167 8.87 -13.78 -9.86
N GLU A 168 8.30 -12.57 -10.02
CA GLU A 168 9.06 -11.38 -10.40
C GLU A 168 10.13 -11.04 -9.36
N TYR A 169 9.78 -11.14 -8.07
CA TYR A 169 10.68 -10.84 -6.97
C TYR A 169 11.74 -11.93 -6.72
N ARG A 170 11.48 -13.16 -7.13
CA ARG A 170 12.46 -14.26 -7.05
C ARG A 170 13.49 -14.23 -8.17
N ASP A 171 13.17 -13.67 -9.32
CA ASP A 171 14.12 -13.54 -10.43
C ASP A 171 15.01 -12.30 -10.29
N LEU A 172 15.93 -12.37 -9.31
CA LEU A 172 16.93 -11.31 -9.08
C LEU A 172 17.78 -11.06 -10.34
N SER A 173 18.01 -12.05 -11.17
CA SER A 173 18.79 -11.89 -12.41
C SER A 173 18.03 -11.02 -13.42
N ARG A 174 16.74 -11.22 -13.57
CA ARG A 174 15.88 -10.37 -14.39
C ARG A 174 15.81 -8.96 -13.84
N MET A 175 15.61 -8.80 -12.53
CA MET A 175 15.57 -7.50 -11.85
C MET A 175 16.88 -6.72 -12.09
N ARG A 176 18.05 -7.35 -11.91
CA ARG A 176 19.37 -6.73 -12.15
C ARG A 176 19.54 -6.26 -13.58
N ARG A 177 19.15 -7.08 -14.57
CA ARG A 177 19.19 -6.69 -15.99
C ARG A 177 18.29 -5.49 -16.27
N GLN A 178 17.07 -5.48 -15.72
CA GLN A 178 16.13 -4.36 -15.89
C GLN A 178 16.66 -3.07 -15.25
N MET A 179 17.24 -3.18 -14.05
CA MET A 179 17.82 -2.04 -13.35
C MET A 179 19.01 -1.47 -14.12
N LEU A 180 19.94 -2.31 -14.57
CA LEU A 180 21.09 -1.87 -15.37
C LEU A 180 20.61 -1.19 -16.67
N ALA A 181 19.66 -1.78 -17.37
CA ALA A 181 19.10 -1.19 -18.59
C ALA A 181 18.50 0.20 -18.37
N ARG A 182 17.83 0.43 -17.24
CA ARG A 182 17.30 1.75 -16.86
C ARG A 182 18.41 2.76 -16.56
N VAL A 183 19.43 2.35 -15.81
CA VAL A 183 20.61 3.18 -15.54
C VAL A 183 21.32 3.56 -16.85
N ASP A 184 21.55 2.60 -17.71
CA ASP A 184 22.21 2.81 -18.99
C ASP A 184 21.43 3.70 -19.94
N ALA A 185 20.10 3.61 -19.93
CA ALA A 185 19.24 4.53 -20.67
C ALA A 185 19.41 5.97 -20.21
N GLU A 186 19.47 6.22 -18.87
CA GLU A 186 19.72 7.57 -18.33
C GLU A 186 21.12 8.10 -18.66
N ARG A 187 22.11 7.22 -18.64
CA ARG A 187 23.50 7.56 -18.99
C ARG A 187 23.64 7.85 -20.49
N SER A 188 23.04 7.02 -21.35
CA SER A 188 23.05 7.19 -22.82
C SER A 188 22.41 8.52 -23.26
N ARG A 189 21.31 8.92 -22.66
CA ARG A 189 20.65 10.22 -22.93
C ARG A 189 21.59 11.42 -22.69
N ARG A 190 22.65 11.22 -21.93
CA ARG A 190 23.65 12.24 -21.57
C ARG A 190 25.02 11.95 -22.13
N SER A 191 25.13 11.05 -23.12
CA SER A 191 26.37 10.64 -23.77
C SER A 191 27.47 10.16 -22.77
N LEU A 192 27.03 9.51 -21.68
CA LEU A 192 27.92 8.92 -20.69
C LEU A 192 28.23 7.46 -21.05
N PRO A 193 29.43 6.93 -20.74
CA PRO A 193 29.75 5.52 -20.87
C PRO A 193 28.78 4.66 -20.07
N LEU A 194 28.39 3.52 -20.65
CA LEU A 194 27.55 2.52 -19.96
C LEU A 194 28.32 1.87 -18.80
N LEU A 195 27.60 1.32 -17.84
CA LEU A 195 28.19 0.58 -16.73
C LEU A 195 28.25 -0.92 -17.03
N ALA A 196 29.33 -1.57 -16.61
CA ALA A 196 29.43 -3.02 -16.67
C ALA A 196 28.69 -3.65 -15.48
N PRO A 197 27.90 -4.71 -15.69
CA PRO A 197 27.35 -5.48 -14.58
C PRO A 197 28.48 -6.20 -13.83
N ASN A 198 28.44 -6.16 -12.48
CA ASN A 198 29.48 -6.77 -11.67
C ASN A 198 28.89 -7.68 -10.60
N VAL A 199 29.18 -8.97 -10.69
CA VAL A 199 28.63 -10.01 -9.80
C VAL A 199 29.10 -9.88 -8.35
N VAL A 200 30.27 -9.27 -8.11
CA VAL A 200 30.75 -8.99 -6.75
C VAL A 200 29.90 -7.89 -6.13
N LEU A 201 29.68 -6.80 -6.87
CA LEU A 201 28.82 -5.69 -6.43
C LEU A 201 27.36 -6.15 -6.29
N ASP A 202 26.87 -7.06 -7.12
CA ASP A 202 25.54 -7.67 -6.95
C ASP A 202 25.42 -8.40 -5.60
N ARG A 203 26.44 -9.18 -5.22
CA ARG A 203 26.45 -9.87 -3.93
C ARG A 203 26.54 -8.90 -2.75
N VAL A 204 27.36 -7.85 -2.87
CA VAL A 204 27.47 -6.80 -1.84
C VAL A 204 26.16 -6.07 -1.66
N ALA A 205 25.52 -5.65 -2.74
CA ALA A 205 24.22 -4.97 -2.71
C ALA A 205 23.12 -5.86 -2.13
N GLN A 206 23.07 -7.14 -2.55
CA GLN A 206 22.07 -8.09 -2.03
C GLN A 206 22.28 -8.35 -0.54
N ALA A 207 23.50 -8.63 -0.12
CA ALA A 207 23.80 -8.89 1.29
C ALA A 207 23.43 -7.69 2.18
N TYR A 208 23.58 -6.46 1.66
CA TYR A 208 23.25 -5.26 2.40
C TYR A 208 21.74 -5.01 2.47
N ALA A 209 21.00 -5.24 1.37
CA ALA A 209 19.55 -5.19 1.38
C ALA A 209 18.96 -6.20 2.38
N ASP A 210 19.47 -7.43 2.38
CA ASP A 210 19.06 -8.49 3.31
C ASP A 210 19.40 -8.14 4.78
N ASP A 211 20.54 -7.47 5.02
CA ASP A 211 20.96 -7.06 6.36
C ASP A 211 20.05 -5.95 6.91
N MET A 212 19.74 -4.94 6.11
CA MET A 212 18.77 -3.89 6.46
C MET A 212 17.40 -4.47 6.82
N LEU A 213 16.90 -5.42 6.02
CA LEU A 213 15.64 -6.10 6.27
C LEU A 213 15.69 -6.90 7.59
N ARG A 214 16.69 -7.79 7.74
CA ARG A 214 16.82 -8.70 8.88
C ARG A 214 17.00 -7.96 10.21
N ARG A 215 17.84 -6.92 10.21
CA ARG A 215 18.19 -6.14 11.43
C ARG A 215 17.29 -4.96 11.67
N SER A 216 16.29 -4.72 10.79
CA SER A 216 15.29 -3.66 10.93
C SER A 216 15.88 -2.24 11.02
N TYR A 217 16.83 -1.92 10.16
CA TYR A 217 17.38 -0.57 10.02
C TYR A 217 17.35 -0.13 8.54
N TYR A 218 17.60 1.16 8.30
CA TYR A 218 17.71 1.74 6.97
C TYR A 218 18.70 2.89 7.00
N GLY A 219 19.80 2.80 6.26
CA GLY A 219 20.86 3.80 6.19
C GLY A 219 22.02 3.32 5.33
N HIS A 220 22.97 4.22 5.03
CA HIS A 220 24.20 3.93 4.27
C HIS A 220 25.28 3.26 5.11
N GLU A 221 25.20 3.38 6.42
CA GLU A 221 26.07 2.75 7.40
C GLU A 221 25.31 1.69 8.18
N SER A 222 25.90 0.50 8.32
CA SER A 222 25.30 -0.57 9.13
C SER A 222 25.42 -0.24 10.63
N PRO A 223 24.61 -0.85 11.50
CA PRO A 223 24.73 -0.68 12.95
C PRO A 223 26.10 -1.04 13.54
N ASP A 224 26.96 -1.74 12.77
CA ASP A 224 28.34 -2.08 13.13
C ASP A 224 29.36 -1.07 12.56
N GLY A 225 28.89 0.08 12.05
CA GLY A 225 29.75 1.13 11.48
C GLY A 225 30.34 0.83 10.09
N LYS A 226 29.82 -0.20 9.38
CA LYS A 226 30.33 -0.54 8.05
C LYS A 226 29.67 0.31 6.98
N THR A 227 30.47 1.09 6.27
CA THR A 227 30.10 1.85 5.07
C THR A 227 30.07 0.97 3.83
N VAL A 228 29.58 1.49 2.70
CA VAL A 228 29.63 0.77 1.40
C VAL A 228 31.06 0.38 1.02
N ARG A 229 32.07 1.20 1.42
CA ARG A 229 33.46 0.92 1.17
C ARG A 229 33.95 -0.36 1.85
N GLU A 230 33.69 -0.49 3.16
CA GLU A 230 34.08 -1.68 3.92
C GLU A 230 33.33 -2.92 3.43
N ARG A 231 32.05 -2.78 3.08
CA ARG A 231 31.24 -3.88 2.55
C ARG A 231 31.77 -4.36 1.19
N ALA A 232 32.12 -3.45 0.30
CA ALA A 232 32.65 -3.79 -1.02
C ALA A 232 34.02 -4.48 -0.93
N LEU A 233 34.93 -3.95 -0.08
CA LEU A 233 36.24 -4.58 0.19
C LEU A 233 36.08 -5.98 0.79
N ALA A 234 35.23 -6.13 1.80
CA ALA A 234 34.96 -7.42 2.42
C ALA A 234 34.30 -8.42 1.45
N GLY A 235 33.53 -7.94 0.49
CA GLY A 235 32.95 -8.72 -0.61
C GLY A 235 33.93 -9.13 -1.70
N GLY A 236 35.18 -8.63 -1.64
CA GLY A 236 36.24 -8.95 -2.61
C GLY A 236 36.24 -8.04 -3.85
N TYR A 237 35.66 -6.84 -3.78
CA TYR A 237 35.77 -5.83 -4.84
C TYR A 237 36.96 -4.89 -4.56
N PRO A 238 38.06 -4.96 -5.30
CA PRO A 238 39.28 -4.16 -5.04
C PRO A 238 39.09 -2.73 -5.56
N LEU A 239 38.27 -1.95 -4.90
CA LEU A 239 37.77 -0.64 -5.33
C LEU A 239 38.81 0.48 -5.25
N ARG A 240 38.80 1.34 -6.26
CA ARG A 240 39.37 2.70 -6.20
C ARG A 240 38.30 3.71 -5.78
N PHE A 241 37.12 3.60 -6.37
CA PHE A 241 35.94 4.40 -6.05
C PHE A 241 34.72 3.51 -5.84
N VAL A 242 33.84 3.94 -4.95
CA VAL A 242 32.54 3.28 -4.69
C VAL A 242 31.48 4.31 -4.34
N GLY A 243 30.25 4.06 -4.73
CA GLY A 243 29.06 4.85 -4.39
C GLY A 243 27.88 3.93 -4.15
N GLU A 244 26.87 4.44 -3.49
CA GLU A 244 25.68 3.66 -3.14
C GLU A 244 24.42 4.51 -3.28
N ASN A 245 23.38 3.92 -3.82
CA ASN A 245 21.99 4.39 -3.70
C ASN A 245 21.18 3.35 -2.95
N ILE A 246 20.36 3.79 -2.01
CA ILE A 246 19.38 2.93 -1.33
C ILE A 246 17.99 3.53 -1.49
N ALA A 247 16.98 2.67 -1.50
CA ALA A 247 15.59 3.09 -1.51
C ALA A 247 14.72 2.09 -0.73
N ARG A 248 13.59 2.58 -0.22
CA ARG A 248 12.65 1.77 0.57
C ARG A 248 11.21 2.09 0.20
N GLY A 249 10.40 1.05 -0.02
CA GLY A 249 8.96 1.15 -0.25
C GLY A 249 8.53 1.13 -1.72
N GLN A 250 9.44 1.40 -2.66
CA GLN A 250 9.15 1.25 -4.09
C GLN A 250 8.97 -0.22 -4.45
N SER A 251 7.94 -0.52 -5.23
CA SER A 251 7.55 -1.89 -5.53
C SER A 251 8.04 -2.40 -6.88
N THR A 252 8.57 -1.53 -7.73
CA THR A 252 9.06 -1.88 -9.07
C THR A 252 10.38 -1.20 -9.39
N VAL A 253 11.11 -1.77 -10.36
CA VAL A 253 12.33 -1.15 -10.94
C VAL A 253 12.04 0.25 -11.50
N GLY A 254 10.85 0.46 -12.09
CA GLY A 254 10.43 1.77 -12.57
C GLY A 254 10.34 2.79 -11.45
N GLU A 255 9.54 2.50 -10.43
CA GLU A 255 9.32 3.40 -9.30
C GLU A 255 10.61 3.78 -8.57
N VAL A 256 11.52 2.82 -8.34
CA VAL A 256 12.77 3.12 -7.65
C VAL A 256 13.71 3.97 -8.50
N MET A 257 13.81 3.69 -9.80
CA MET A 257 14.62 4.51 -10.72
C MET A 257 14.09 5.94 -10.84
N ASP A 258 12.76 6.10 -10.95
CA ASP A 258 12.14 7.42 -11.02
C ASP A 258 12.41 8.21 -9.73
N GLY A 259 12.31 7.55 -8.56
CA GLY A 259 12.66 8.16 -7.27
C GLY A 259 14.14 8.56 -7.17
N TRP A 260 15.05 7.69 -7.59
CA TRP A 260 16.49 8.03 -7.60
C TRP A 260 16.82 9.16 -8.58
N MET A 261 16.18 9.18 -9.75
CA MET A 261 16.40 10.26 -10.73
C MET A 261 15.78 11.59 -10.30
N ALA A 262 14.77 11.58 -9.44
CA ALA A 262 14.18 12.79 -8.86
C ALA A 262 15.04 13.39 -7.73
N SER A 263 15.92 12.60 -7.08
CA SER A 263 16.84 13.03 -6.03
C SER A 263 18.19 13.43 -6.59
N ASP A 264 18.67 14.62 -6.23
CA ASP A 264 19.95 15.15 -6.73
C ASP A 264 21.14 14.25 -6.38
N GLU A 265 21.18 13.74 -5.14
CA GLU A 265 22.26 12.90 -4.64
C GLU A 265 22.30 11.54 -5.33
N HIS A 266 21.13 10.86 -5.41
CA HIS A 266 21.05 9.56 -6.08
C HIS A 266 21.32 9.68 -7.58
N ARG A 267 20.78 10.73 -8.24
CA ARG A 267 21.01 11.03 -9.64
C ARG A 267 22.49 11.30 -9.93
N ALA A 268 23.18 12.01 -9.02
CA ALA A 268 24.62 12.27 -9.16
C ALA A 268 25.43 10.96 -9.20
N ASN A 269 25.09 9.97 -8.39
CA ASN A 269 25.72 8.64 -8.44
C ASN A 269 25.45 7.95 -9.78
N ILE A 270 24.18 7.90 -10.23
CA ILE A 270 23.80 7.25 -11.50
C ILE A 270 24.52 7.85 -12.69
N LEU A 271 24.72 9.18 -12.70
CA LEU A 271 25.32 9.93 -13.80
C LEU A 271 26.82 10.20 -13.64
N SER A 272 27.44 9.71 -12.57
CA SER A 272 28.87 9.91 -12.32
C SER A 272 29.75 9.27 -13.42
N LYS A 273 30.71 10.03 -13.93
CA LYS A 273 31.74 9.54 -14.87
C LYS A 273 32.81 8.69 -14.19
N VAL A 274 32.84 8.71 -12.86
CA VAL A 274 33.84 8.01 -12.07
C VAL A 274 33.61 6.51 -12.09
N PHE A 275 32.37 6.06 -12.07
CA PHE A 275 32.02 4.64 -11.96
C PHE A 275 32.02 3.94 -13.32
N THR A 276 32.50 2.70 -13.32
CA THR A 276 32.54 1.79 -14.48
C THR A 276 31.70 0.54 -14.30
N ASP A 277 31.41 0.17 -13.05
CA ASP A 277 30.71 -1.04 -12.68
C ASP A 277 29.46 -0.73 -11.83
N ALA A 278 28.45 -1.58 -11.91
CA ALA A 278 27.30 -1.53 -11.04
C ALA A 278 26.84 -2.92 -10.61
N GLY A 279 26.26 -2.98 -9.40
CA GLY A 279 25.57 -4.16 -8.88
C GLY A 279 24.31 -3.76 -8.12
N PHE A 280 23.33 -4.69 -8.05
CA PHE A 280 22.00 -4.42 -7.53
C PHE A 280 21.53 -5.52 -6.59
N GLY A 281 20.85 -5.11 -5.50
CA GLY A 281 20.22 -5.98 -4.53
C GLY A 281 18.77 -5.55 -4.24
N LEU A 282 17.94 -6.52 -3.90
CA LEU A 282 16.55 -6.35 -3.53
C LEU A 282 16.21 -7.30 -2.39
N ALA A 283 15.74 -6.75 -1.27
CA ALA A 283 15.19 -7.54 -0.16
C ALA A 283 13.72 -7.18 0.06
N ILE A 284 12.89 -8.21 0.23
CA ILE A 284 11.45 -8.07 0.42
C ILE A 284 11.03 -8.96 1.57
N GLY A 285 10.26 -8.40 2.51
CA GLY A 285 9.76 -9.16 3.65
C GLY A 285 9.28 -8.28 4.79
N ARG A 286 8.98 -8.92 5.92
CA ARG A 286 8.57 -8.23 7.14
C ARG A 286 9.73 -8.08 8.11
N ASN A 287 9.76 -6.94 8.79
CA ASN A 287 10.64 -6.68 9.93
C ASN A 287 9.85 -5.95 11.05
N LYS A 288 10.54 -5.42 12.05
CA LYS A 288 9.91 -4.66 13.15
C LYS A 288 9.15 -3.40 12.69
N GLY A 289 9.48 -2.87 11.51
CA GLY A 289 8.80 -1.71 10.90
C GLY A 289 7.70 -2.08 9.90
N GLY A 290 7.20 -3.33 9.90
CA GLY A 290 6.19 -3.81 8.97
C GLY A 290 6.77 -4.44 7.70
N PHE A 291 5.99 -4.44 6.61
CA PHE A 291 6.43 -4.95 5.32
C PHE A 291 7.40 -3.98 4.64
N GLN A 292 8.51 -4.50 4.15
CA GLN A 292 9.59 -3.72 3.54
C GLN A 292 9.91 -4.22 2.14
N VAL A 293 10.21 -3.28 1.25
CA VAL A 293 10.89 -3.50 -0.02
C VAL A 293 12.13 -2.59 0.01
N ILE A 294 13.31 -3.18 0.01
CA ILE A 294 14.59 -2.47 0.18
C ILE A 294 15.44 -2.70 -1.06
N TRP A 295 15.82 -1.61 -1.71
CA TRP A 295 16.67 -1.58 -2.88
C TRP A 295 18.05 -1.07 -2.53
N VAL A 296 19.07 -1.72 -3.08
CA VAL A 296 20.47 -1.28 -2.99
C VAL A 296 21.09 -1.29 -4.38
N GLN A 297 21.72 -0.19 -4.75
CA GLN A 297 22.55 -0.06 -5.94
C GLN A 297 23.95 0.32 -5.50
N VAL A 298 24.94 -0.48 -5.87
CA VAL A 298 26.36 -0.20 -5.60
C VAL A 298 27.07 0.07 -6.90
N PHE A 299 27.77 1.17 -6.95
CA PHE A 299 28.64 1.57 -8.06
C PHE A 299 30.09 1.36 -7.68
N GLY A 300 30.93 1.01 -8.66
CA GLY A 300 32.34 0.79 -8.43
C GLY A 300 33.24 1.21 -9.59
N ARG A 301 34.50 1.37 -9.26
CA ARG A 301 35.65 1.43 -10.20
C ARG A 301 36.83 0.77 -9.57
N LEU A 302 37.48 -0.11 -10.33
CA LEU A 302 38.76 -0.73 -9.99
C LEU A 302 39.90 0.24 -10.11
#